data_e8a587208a957615d40364f4afddbee5
#
_entry.id   e8a587208a957615d40364f4afddbee5
#
_cell.length_a   1.000
_cell.length_b   1.000
_cell.length_c   1.000
_cell.angle_alpha   90.00
_cell.angle_beta   90.00
_cell.angle_gamma   90.00
#
_symmetry.space_group_name_H-M   'P 1'
#
loop_
_entity.id
_entity.type
_entity.pdbx_description
1 polymer ?
#
loop_
_entity_poly.entity_id
_entity_poly.type
_entity_poly.pdbx_seq_one_letter_code
_entity_poly.pdbx_strand_id
1 'polypeptide(L)'
;RAKAAAKQLALELSQRRSEEAARLEETLRETAMPLGMKNLRTQVKVSQGELAPTGMDKVEFLFAFNKNQPLMPVGGTASGGEISRLMLSIKAIIATKMQLPSIIFDEVDTGVSGDVANRMGAMMQDTSRNIQVITITHLPQVAAKGNAHFKVYKEDDDEATHTRIRELNADDRVDELAVMLSGSKVDEAA
;
A
#
# COMPACT_ATOMS: atom_id res chain seq x y z
N ARG A 1 16.35 -2.02 42.18
CA ARG A 1 15.00 -1.45 42.05
C ARG A 1 14.71 -1.04 40.58
N ALA A 2 15.57 -0.24 39.92
CA ALA A 2 15.35 0.21 38.54
C ALA A 2 15.22 -0.94 37.54
N LYS A 3 16.10 -1.97 37.60
CA LYS A 3 16.03 -3.14 36.72
C LYS A 3 14.72 -3.94 36.88
N ALA A 4 14.18 -4.04 38.07
CA ALA A 4 12.91 -4.72 38.34
C ALA A 4 11.73 -3.92 37.73
N ALA A 5 11.72 -2.59 37.88
CA ALA A 5 10.72 -1.73 37.26
C ALA A 5 10.78 -1.78 35.75
N ALA A 6 11.97 -1.73 35.16
CA ALA A 6 12.15 -1.85 33.69
C ALA A 6 11.63 -3.21 33.18
N LYS A 7 11.89 -4.30 33.91
CA LYS A 7 11.38 -5.63 33.52
C LYS A 7 9.85 -5.67 33.59
N GLN A 8 9.24 -5.07 34.62
CA GLN A 8 7.78 -5.00 34.74
C GLN A 8 7.15 -4.26 33.56
N LEU A 9 7.69 -3.09 33.23
CA LEU A 9 7.22 -2.31 32.05
C LEU A 9 7.41 -3.07 30.73
N ALA A 10 8.52 -3.81 30.60
CA ALA A 10 8.76 -4.64 29.42
C ALA A 10 7.74 -5.78 29.30
N LEU A 11 7.32 -6.39 30.41
CA LEU A 11 6.26 -7.42 30.41
C LEU A 11 4.90 -6.84 30.02
N GLU A 12 4.54 -5.65 30.53
CA GLU A 12 3.31 -4.96 30.14
C GLU A 12 3.31 -4.60 28.65
N LEU A 13 4.46 -4.15 28.13
CA LEU A 13 4.64 -3.88 26.71
C LEU A 13 4.50 -5.16 25.88
N SER A 14 5.06 -6.28 26.32
CA SER A 14 4.97 -7.58 25.68
C SER A 14 3.52 -8.06 25.57
N GLN A 15 2.74 -7.92 26.64
CA GLN A 15 1.33 -8.25 26.64
C GLN A 15 0.56 -7.41 25.62
N ARG A 16 0.72 -6.09 25.63
CA ARG A 16 0.08 -5.19 24.66
C ARG A 16 0.46 -5.52 23.22
N ARG A 17 1.73 -5.82 22.95
CA ARG A 17 2.20 -6.24 21.62
C ARG A 17 1.52 -7.52 21.16
N SER A 18 1.36 -8.50 22.05
CA SER A 18 0.69 -9.75 21.72
C SER A 18 -0.80 -9.57 21.40
N GLU A 19 -1.49 -8.69 22.15
CA GLU A 19 -2.89 -8.36 21.90
C GLU A 19 -3.06 -7.61 20.57
N GLU A 20 -2.21 -6.61 20.31
CA GLU A 20 -2.26 -5.83 19.07
C GLU A 20 -1.77 -6.62 17.84
N ALA A 21 -0.90 -7.62 18.02
CA ALA A 21 -0.47 -8.53 16.97
C ALA A 21 -1.68 -9.24 16.34
N ALA A 22 -2.55 -9.83 17.15
CA ALA A 22 -3.75 -10.52 16.68
C ALA A 22 -4.72 -9.56 15.94
N ARG A 23 -4.89 -8.34 16.45
CA ARG A 23 -5.71 -7.31 15.78
C ARG A 23 -5.12 -6.88 14.45
N LEU A 24 -3.80 -6.71 14.38
CA LEU A 24 -3.10 -6.36 13.14
C LEU A 24 -3.22 -7.46 12.09
N GLU A 25 -3.09 -8.73 12.48
CA GLU A 25 -3.27 -9.88 11.58
C GLU A 25 -4.65 -9.86 10.92
N GLU A 26 -5.70 -9.65 11.71
CA GLU A 26 -7.08 -9.59 11.20
C GLU A 26 -7.31 -8.37 10.32
N THR A 27 -6.89 -7.18 10.78
CA THR A 27 -7.02 -5.94 9.99
C THR A 27 -6.30 -6.06 8.65
N LEU A 28 -5.10 -6.64 8.65
CA LEU A 28 -4.33 -6.83 7.42
C LEU A 28 -5.00 -7.82 6.48
N ARG A 29 -5.57 -8.91 6.99
CA ARG A 29 -6.33 -9.88 6.22
C ARG A 29 -7.54 -9.22 5.55
N GLU A 30 -8.32 -8.44 6.30
CA GLU A 30 -9.50 -7.74 5.79
C GLU A 30 -9.13 -6.70 4.73
N THR A 31 -8.05 -5.96 4.95
CA THR A 31 -7.57 -4.91 4.02
C THR A 31 -6.99 -5.52 2.73
N ALA A 32 -6.32 -6.66 2.83
CA ALA A 32 -5.65 -7.31 1.71
C ALA A 32 -6.60 -8.17 0.85
N MET A 33 -7.65 -8.72 1.44
CA MET A 33 -8.59 -9.62 0.73
C MET A 33 -9.23 -8.96 -0.51
N PRO A 34 -9.74 -7.71 -0.45
CA PRO A 34 -10.28 -7.03 -1.63
C PRO A 34 -9.26 -6.82 -2.75
N LEU A 35 -7.98 -6.77 -2.41
CA LEU A 35 -6.86 -6.61 -3.36
C LEU A 35 -6.45 -7.92 -4.03
N GLY A 36 -7.30 -8.96 -3.98
CA GLY A 36 -7.06 -10.26 -4.61
C GLY A 36 -6.18 -11.22 -3.80
N MET A 37 -5.85 -10.88 -2.55
CA MET A 37 -5.05 -11.74 -1.66
C MET A 37 -5.93 -12.61 -0.74
N LYS A 38 -6.88 -13.34 -1.31
CA LYS A 38 -7.87 -14.15 -0.58
C LYS A 38 -7.27 -15.24 0.31
N ASN A 39 -6.07 -15.69 0.00
CA ASN A 39 -5.37 -16.76 0.73
C ASN A 39 -4.23 -16.23 1.61
N LEU A 40 -4.12 -14.90 1.76
CA LEU A 40 -3.11 -14.32 2.62
C LEU A 40 -3.30 -14.81 4.05
N ARG A 41 -2.24 -15.37 4.60
CA ARG A 41 -2.11 -15.67 6.02
C ARG A 41 -0.96 -14.85 6.57
N THR A 42 -1.21 -14.22 7.70
CA THR A 42 -0.23 -13.38 8.40
C THR A 42 -0.07 -13.89 9.82
N GLN A 43 1.14 -13.89 10.32
CA GLN A 43 1.44 -14.13 11.72
C GLN A 43 2.44 -13.09 12.21
N VAL A 44 2.12 -12.41 13.29
CA VAL A 44 3.02 -11.51 14.02
C VAL A 44 3.53 -12.26 15.23
N LYS A 45 4.70 -12.87 15.10
CA LYS A 45 5.31 -13.67 16.15
C LYS A 45 6.03 -12.77 17.13
N VAL A 46 5.51 -12.70 18.36
CA VAL A 46 6.15 -11.99 19.49
C VAL A 46 6.83 -13.03 20.37
N SER A 47 8.14 -12.96 20.52
CA SER A 47 8.93 -13.88 21.33
C SER A 47 9.80 -13.11 22.30
N GLN A 48 10.02 -13.68 23.50
CA GLN A 48 10.84 -13.06 24.53
C GLN A 48 12.33 -13.09 24.13
N GLY A 49 13.01 -11.98 24.37
CA GLY A 49 14.43 -11.78 24.19
C GLY A 49 15.05 -11.11 25.42
N GLU A 50 16.20 -10.49 25.24
CA GLU A 50 16.88 -9.75 26.30
C GLU A 50 16.23 -8.37 26.52
N LEU A 51 16.33 -7.88 27.76
CA LEU A 51 15.82 -6.55 28.13
C LEU A 51 16.65 -5.46 27.43
N ALA A 52 16.00 -4.67 26.60
CA ALA A 52 16.57 -3.59 25.81
C ALA A 52 15.77 -2.29 26.01
N PRO A 53 16.26 -1.12 25.55
CA PRO A 53 15.51 0.14 25.63
C PRO A 53 14.13 0.10 24.94
N THR A 54 13.92 -0.80 23.99
CA THR A 54 12.67 -1.00 23.25
C THR A 54 11.77 -2.09 23.84
N GLY A 55 12.08 -2.63 25.03
CA GLY A 55 11.37 -3.74 25.67
C GLY A 55 12.20 -5.02 25.66
N MET A 56 11.52 -6.18 25.74
CA MET A 56 12.18 -7.49 25.78
C MET A 56 11.71 -8.44 24.69
N ASP A 57 11.02 -7.93 23.66
CA ASP A 57 10.46 -8.78 22.61
C ASP A 57 11.26 -8.71 21.32
N LYS A 58 11.35 -9.85 20.66
CA LYS A 58 11.65 -9.96 19.25
C LYS A 58 10.34 -10.14 18.50
N VAL A 59 10.05 -9.24 17.55
CA VAL A 59 8.84 -9.28 16.73
C VAL A 59 9.23 -9.66 15.29
N GLU A 60 8.59 -10.70 14.77
CA GLU A 60 8.80 -11.20 13.41
C GLU A 60 7.46 -11.21 12.68
N PHE A 61 7.43 -10.65 11.46
CA PHE A 61 6.26 -10.67 10.57
C PHE A 61 6.43 -11.79 9.56
N LEU A 62 5.50 -12.75 9.60
CA LEU A 62 5.52 -13.91 8.73
C LEU A 62 4.27 -13.91 7.84
N PHE A 63 4.45 -14.27 6.57
CA PHE A 63 3.40 -14.25 5.55
C PHE A 63 3.39 -15.53 4.74
N ALA A 64 2.20 -15.93 4.29
CA ALA A 64 2.00 -16.93 3.26
C ALA A 64 0.91 -16.42 2.31
N PHE A 65 1.20 -16.33 1.02
CA PHE A 65 0.28 -15.77 0.01
C PHE A 65 -0.64 -16.86 -0.59
N ASN A 66 -0.26 -18.12 -0.45
CA ASN A 66 -0.99 -19.27 -0.97
C ASN A 66 -1.29 -20.29 0.13
N LYS A 67 -2.34 -21.11 -0.06
CA LYS A 67 -2.80 -22.08 0.95
C LYS A 67 -1.73 -23.06 1.40
N ASN A 68 -0.89 -23.53 0.47
CA ASN A 68 0.12 -24.58 0.71
C ASN A 68 1.51 -23.99 1.02
N GLN A 69 1.64 -22.70 1.17
CA GLN A 69 2.89 -22.03 1.50
C GLN A 69 3.13 -22.01 3.01
N PRO A 70 4.35 -22.30 3.51
CA PRO A 70 4.68 -22.06 4.90
C PRO A 70 4.71 -20.55 5.18
N LEU A 71 4.48 -20.16 6.44
CA LEU A 71 4.66 -18.80 6.90
C LEU A 71 6.16 -18.46 6.93
N MET A 72 6.56 -17.43 6.20
CA MET A 72 7.95 -16.98 6.04
C MET A 72 8.04 -15.46 6.10
N PRO A 73 9.21 -14.88 6.45
CA PRO A 73 9.46 -13.45 6.29
C PRO A 73 9.22 -12.98 4.84
N VAL A 74 8.80 -11.72 4.68
CA VAL A 74 8.61 -11.12 3.34
C VAL A 74 9.91 -11.19 2.54
N GLY A 75 9.83 -11.65 1.30
CA GLY A 75 10.96 -11.69 0.35
C GLY A 75 11.39 -13.08 -0.08
N GLY A 76 10.93 -14.15 0.57
CA GLY A 76 11.34 -15.51 0.20
C GLY A 76 10.56 -16.16 -0.94
N THR A 77 9.29 -15.81 -1.15
CA THR A 77 8.38 -16.58 -2.02
C THR A 77 7.23 -15.78 -2.64
N ALA A 78 7.14 -14.48 -2.39
CA ALA A 78 6.08 -13.64 -2.93
C ALA A 78 6.43 -13.10 -4.33
N SER A 79 5.44 -13.00 -5.22
CA SER A 79 5.57 -12.27 -6.48
C SER A 79 5.65 -10.75 -6.22
N GLY A 80 6.26 -10.00 -7.14
CA GLY A 80 6.34 -8.53 -7.03
C GLY A 80 4.96 -7.88 -6.82
N GLY A 81 3.94 -8.34 -7.55
CA GLY A 81 2.57 -7.85 -7.40
C GLY A 81 1.94 -8.17 -6.04
N GLU A 82 2.23 -9.34 -5.44
CA GLU A 82 1.76 -9.69 -4.10
C GLU A 82 2.42 -8.79 -3.04
N ILE A 83 3.73 -8.54 -3.17
CA ILE A 83 4.46 -7.64 -2.27
C ILE A 83 3.90 -6.21 -2.39
N SER A 84 3.68 -5.69 -3.60
CA SER A 84 3.13 -4.35 -3.81
C SER A 84 1.75 -4.18 -3.16
N ARG A 85 0.84 -5.15 -3.33
CA ARG A 85 -0.48 -5.14 -2.70
C ARG A 85 -0.42 -5.27 -1.18
N LEU A 86 0.47 -6.12 -0.66
CA LEU A 86 0.72 -6.23 0.79
C LEU A 86 1.22 -4.89 1.36
N MET A 87 2.20 -4.27 0.70
CA MET A 87 2.74 -2.97 1.11
C MET A 87 1.70 -1.86 1.04
N LEU A 88 0.81 -1.86 0.03
CA LEU A 88 -0.31 -0.95 -0.05
C LEU A 88 -1.23 -1.11 1.17
N SER A 89 -1.61 -2.37 1.51
CA SER A 89 -2.46 -2.67 2.67
C SER A 89 -1.82 -2.18 3.98
N ILE A 90 -0.54 -2.48 4.20
CA ILE A 90 0.20 -2.04 5.39
C ILE A 90 0.28 -0.52 5.45
N LYS A 91 0.62 0.14 4.34
CA LYS A 91 0.72 1.61 4.27
C LYS A 91 -0.62 2.29 4.57
N ALA A 92 -1.73 1.76 4.06
CA ALA A 92 -3.07 2.29 4.33
C ALA A 92 -3.43 2.18 5.83
N ILE A 93 -3.12 1.04 6.46
CA ILE A 93 -3.31 0.84 7.91
C ILE A 93 -2.46 1.83 8.72
N ILE A 94 -1.17 1.96 8.39
CA ILE A 94 -0.25 2.88 9.07
C ILE A 94 -0.72 4.33 8.93
N ALA A 95 -1.07 4.74 7.70
CA ALA A 95 -1.52 6.10 7.41
C ALA A 95 -2.72 6.50 8.28
N THR A 96 -3.71 5.60 8.39
CA THR A 96 -4.90 5.82 9.22
C THR A 96 -4.58 5.86 10.71
N LYS A 97 -3.72 4.95 11.20
CA LYS A 97 -3.40 4.85 12.63
C LYS A 97 -2.46 5.95 13.12
N MET A 98 -1.50 6.36 12.29
CA MET A 98 -0.50 7.37 12.65
C MET A 98 -0.93 8.81 12.31
N GLN A 99 -2.12 8.99 11.70
CA GLN A 99 -2.63 10.29 11.28
C GLN A 99 -1.60 11.07 10.43
N LEU A 100 -1.01 10.38 9.47
CA LEU A 100 -0.03 10.99 8.57
C LEU A 100 -0.69 12.13 7.78
N PRO A 101 -0.01 13.26 7.57
CA PRO A 101 -0.58 14.36 6.78
C PRO A 101 -0.72 13.99 5.29
N SER A 102 0.20 13.20 4.77
CA SER A 102 0.20 12.74 3.37
C SER A 102 0.89 11.40 3.22
N ILE A 103 0.52 10.68 2.15
CA ILE A 103 1.14 9.43 1.72
C ILE A 103 1.31 9.41 0.21
N ILE A 104 2.43 8.87 -0.26
CA ILE A 104 2.72 8.71 -1.69
C ILE A 104 2.73 7.21 -2.01
N PHE A 105 1.92 6.83 -3.00
CA PHE A 105 1.94 5.51 -3.61
C PHE A 105 2.59 5.60 -4.99
N ASP A 106 3.77 5.03 -5.11
CA ASP A 106 4.55 5.03 -6.33
C ASP A 106 4.55 3.61 -6.92
N GLU A 107 4.01 3.47 -8.14
CA GLU A 107 3.94 2.23 -8.94
C GLU A 107 3.44 0.98 -8.17
N VAL A 108 2.53 1.16 -7.20
CA VAL A 108 2.01 0.02 -6.39
C VAL A 108 1.03 -0.86 -7.16
N ASP A 109 0.69 -0.47 -8.39
CA ASP A 109 -0.27 -1.11 -9.30
C ASP A 109 0.38 -2.08 -10.29
N THR A 110 1.68 -2.32 -10.19
CA THR A 110 2.41 -3.27 -11.05
C THR A 110 1.82 -4.69 -10.94
N GLY A 111 1.47 -5.28 -12.11
CA GLY A 111 0.87 -6.61 -12.19
C GLY A 111 -0.57 -6.70 -11.68
N VAL A 112 -1.25 -5.56 -11.57
CA VAL A 112 -2.67 -5.46 -11.19
C VAL A 112 -3.51 -5.10 -12.41
N SER A 113 -4.72 -5.62 -12.51
CA SER A 113 -5.66 -5.32 -13.60
C SER A 113 -7.12 -5.52 -13.16
N GLY A 114 -8.04 -5.04 -13.98
CA GLY A 114 -9.46 -5.30 -13.85
C GLY A 114 -10.06 -4.87 -12.51
N ASP A 115 -10.81 -5.77 -11.88
CA ASP A 115 -11.54 -5.51 -10.63
C ASP A 115 -10.60 -5.21 -9.44
N VAL A 116 -9.42 -5.83 -9.40
CA VAL A 116 -8.43 -5.56 -8.35
C VAL A 116 -7.92 -4.12 -8.44
N ALA A 117 -7.66 -3.61 -9.65
CA ALA A 117 -7.26 -2.22 -9.88
C ALA A 117 -8.36 -1.23 -9.41
N ASN A 118 -9.63 -1.54 -9.70
CA ASN A 118 -10.74 -0.71 -9.25
C ASN A 118 -10.86 -0.67 -7.72
N ARG A 119 -10.69 -1.81 -7.04
CA ARG A 119 -10.70 -1.89 -5.57
C ARG A 119 -9.51 -1.19 -4.94
N MET A 120 -8.34 -1.26 -5.58
CA MET A 120 -7.16 -0.52 -5.18
C MET A 120 -7.41 1.00 -5.22
N GLY A 121 -7.95 1.50 -6.33
CA GLY A 121 -8.34 2.90 -6.46
C GLY A 121 -9.38 3.33 -5.42
N ALA A 122 -10.38 2.48 -5.14
CA ALA A 122 -11.38 2.74 -4.10
C ALA A 122 -10.74 2.83 -2.69
N MET A 123 -9.81 1.92 -2.37
CA MET A 123 -9.07 1.97 -1.09
C MET A 123 -8.26 3.27 -0.95
N MET A 124 -7.58 3.71 -2.01
CA MET A 124 -6.83 4.97 -2.02
C MET A 124 -7.77 6.17 -1.85
N GLN A 125 -8.92 6.15 -2.51
CA GLN A 125 -9.96 7.19 -2.38
C GLN A 125 -10.52 7.23 -0.95
N ASP A 126 -10.79 6.09 -0.32
CA ASP A 126 -11.25 6.04 1.07
C ASP A 126 -10.18 6.55 2.04
N THR A 127 -8.92 6.19 1.82
CA THR A 127 -7.78 6.71 2.59
C THR A 127 -7.67 8.23 2.44
N SER A 128 -7.95 8.78 1.26
CA SER A 128 -7.85 10.23 0.98
C SER A 128 -8.89 11.09 1.69
N ARG A 129 -9.90 10.50 2.32
CA ARG A 129 -10.86 11.25 3.15
C ARG A 129 -10.24 11.87 4.40
N ASN A 130 -9.17 11.30 4.90
CA ASN A 130 -8.55 11.70 6.15
C ASN A 130 -7.12 12.24 5.99
N ILE A 131 -6.45 11.92 4.89
CA ILE A 131 -5.07 12.32 4.61
C ILE A 131 -4.90 12.66 3.13
N GLN A 132 -3.89 13.43 2.77
CA GLN A 132 -3.55 13.65 1.37
C GLN A 132 -2.95 12.37 0.78
N VAL A 133 -3.54 11.85 -0.30
CA VAL A 133 -3.02 10.71 -1.05
C VAL A 133 -2.51 11.19 -2.40
N ILE A 134 -1.25 10.91 -2.71
CA ILE A 134 -0.65 11.13 -4.02
C ILE A 134 -0.34 9.75 -4.60
N THR A 135 -0.81 9.49 -5.83
CA THR A 135 -0.61 8.19 -6.48
C THR A 135 0.01 8.39 -7.85
N ILE A 136 1.12 7.70 -8.12
CA ILE A 136 1.72 7.58 -9.44
C ILE A 136 1.25 6.25 -10.00
N THR A 137 0.49 6.30 -11.11
CA THR A 137 -0.21 5.13 -11.65
C THR A 137 -0.28 5.18 -13.19
N HIS A 138 -0.28 4.01 -13.80
CA HIS A 138 -0.57 3.83 -15.22
C HIS A 138 -1.96 3.19 -15.45
N LEU A 139 -2.71 2.90 -14.38
CA LEU A 139 -4.02 2.26 -14.46
C LEU A 139 -5.15 3.30 -14.48
N PRO A 140 -5.98 3.33 -15.54
CA PRO A 140 -7.11 4.25 -15.64
C PRO A 140 -8.12 4.06 -14.50
N GLN A 141 -8.29 2.83 -14.00
CA GLN A 141 -9.19 2.53 -12.86
C GLN A 141 -8.75 3.24 -11.57
N VAL A 142 -7.46 3.42 -11.37
CA VAL A 142 -6.90 4.15 -10.23
C VAL A 142 -6.96 5.65 -10.49
N ALA A 143 -6.49 6.12 -11.66
CA ALA A 143 -6.47 7.53 -12.05
C ALA A 143 -7.88 8.16 -12.02
N ALA A 144 -8.91 7.42 -12.41
CA ALA A 144 -10.30 7.87 -12.39
C ALA A 144 -10.84 8.18 -10.98
N LYS A 145 -10.24 7.62 -9.92
CA LYS A 145 -10.67 7.83 -8.52
C LYS A 145 -10.07 9.07 -7.86
N GLY A 146 -9.04 9.67 -8.45
CA GLY A 146 -8.41 10.88 -7.92
C GLY A 146 -9.33 12.11 -8.02
N ASN A 147 -9.24 13.05 -7.09
CA ASN A 147 -9.95 14.33 -7.16
C ASN A 147 -9.27 15.29 -8.15
N ALA A 148 -7.93 15.28 -8.19
CA ALA A 148 -7.11 15.98 -9.16
C ALA A 148 -6.32 14.97 -10.01
N HIS A 149 -6.05 15.30 -11.27
CA HIS A 149 -5.28 14.46 -12.18
C HIS A 149 -4.17 15.30 -12.80
N PHE A 150 -2.94 14.86 -12.59
CA PHE A 150 -1.76 15.47 -13.17
C PHE A 150 -1.18 14.52 -14.22
N LYS A 151 -0.98 15.03 -15.43
CA LYS A 151 -0.31 14.29 -16.51
C LYS A 151 1.16 14.67 -16.53
N VAL A 152 2.01 13.63 -16.46
CA VAL A 152 3.45 13.75 -16.69
C VAL A 152 3.73 13.37 -18.14
N TYR A 153 4.44 14.23 -18.88
CA TYR A 153 4.78 13.99 -20.28
C TYR A 153 6.18 14.51 -20.58
N LYS A 154 6.77 13.98 -21.64
CA LYS A 154 8.05 14.43 -22.15
C LYS A 154 7.83 15.37 -23.33
N GLU A 155 8.61 16.43 -23.38
CA GLU A 155 8.65 17.41 -24.45
C GLU A 155 10.09 17.52 -24.92
N ASP A 156 10.31 17.27 -26.18
CA ASP A 156 11.63 17.33 -26.80
C ASP A 156 11.81 18.69 -27.47
N ASP A 157 12.94 19.34 -27.24
CA ASP A 157 13.42 20.46 -28.05
C ASP A 157 14.75 20.09 -28.74
N ASP A 158 15.35 21.02 -29.47
CA ASP A 158 16.57 20.76 -30.26
C ASP A 158 17.81 20.41 -29.40
N GLU A 159 17.77 20.66 -28.09
CA GLU A 159 18.91 20.49 -27.16
C GLU A 159 18.67 19.38 -26.11
N ALA A 160 17.42 19.16 -25.67
CA ALA A 160 17.13 18.24 -24.56
C ALA A 160 15.69 17.75 -24.52
N THR A 161 15.49 16.62 -23.82
CA THR A 161 14.15 16.13 -23.42
C THR A 161 13.78 16.70 -22.05
N HIS A 162 12.66 17.42 -21.97
CA HIS A 162 12.12 17.97 -20.75
C HIS A 162 10.95 17.16 -20.23
N THR A 163 10.96 16.85 -18.94
CA THR A 163 9.78 16.28 -18.27
C THR A 163 8.90 17.42 -17.77
N ARG A 164 7.64 17.42 -18.20
CA ARG A 164 6.62 18.40 -17.81
C ARG A 164 5.54 17.72 -17.00
N ILE A 165 4.90 18.54 -16.14
CA ILE A 165 3.71 18.12 -15.39
C ILE A 165 2.63 19.17 -15.57
N ARG A 166 1.39 18.72 -15.79
CA ARG A 166 0.24 19.60 -16.00
C ARG A 166 -0.97 19.03 -15.29
N GLU A 167 -1.71 19.87 -14.56
CA GLU A 167 -3.01 19.49 -14.04
C GLU A 167 -4.03 19.48 -15.18
N LEU A 168 -4.85 18.43 -15.24
CA LEU A 168 -5.88 18.26 -16.26
C LEU A 168 -7.21 18.87 -15.76
N ASN A 169 -7.89 19.62 -16.64
CA ASN A 169 -9.27 20.00 -16.43
C ASN A 169 -10.21 18.80 -16.65
N ALA A 170 -11.52 18.98 -16.50
CA ALA A 170 -12.49 17.88 -16.57
C ALA A 170 -12.49 17.17 -17.94
N ASP A 171 -12.44 17.93 -19.04
CA ASP A 171 -12.48 17.40 -20.41
C ASP A 171 -11.16 16.70 -20.75
N ASP A 172 -10.02 17.36 -20.53
CA ASP A 172 -8.69 16.76 -20.72
C ASP A 172 -8.52 15.45 -19.92
N ARG A 173 -9.15 15.37 -18.74
CA ARG A 173 -9.10 14.18 -17.91
C ARG A 173 -9.87 13.01 -18.52
N VAL A 174 -11.01 13.25 -19.12
CA VAL A 174 -11.78 12.21 -19.83
C VAL A 174 -10.98 11.67 -21.00
N ASP A 175 -10.39 12.57 -21.79
CA ASP A 175 -9.55 12.21 -22.93
C ASP A 175 -8.33 11.40 -22.50
N GLU A 176 -7.65 11.81 -21.43
CA GLU A 176 -6.49 11.07 -20.92
C GLU A 176 -6.88 9.68 -20.41
N LEU A 177 -7.99 9.54 -19.70
CA LEU A 177 -8.50 8.24 -19.26
C LEU A 177 -8.87 7.34 -20.45
N ALA A 178 -9.43 7.90 -21.52
CA ALA A 178 -9.71 7.17 -22.77
C ALA A 178 -8.41 6.68 -23.43
N VAL A 179 -7.38 7.53 -23.51
CA VAL A 179 -6.05 7.14 -23.98
C VAL A 179 -5.43 6.04 -23.12
N MET A 180 -5.51 6.14 -21.78
CA MET A 180 -5.01 5.11 -20.87
C MET A 180 -5.74 3.77 -21.04
N LEU A 181 -7.03 3.77 -21.41
CA LEU A 181 -7.82 2.57 -21.65
C LEU A 181 -7.52 1.93 -23.02
N SER A 182 -7.35 2.73 -24.08
CA SER A 182 -7.17 2.25 -25.45
C SER A 182 -5.71 1.96 -25.79
N GLY A 183 -4.75 2.53 -25.06
CA GLY A 183 -3.32 2.46 -25.36
C GLY A 183 -2.89 3.30 -26.58
N SER A 184 -3.80 4.08 -27.15
CA SER A 184 -3.55 5.00 -28.29
C SER A 184 -4.43 6.23 -28.16
N LYS A 185 -4.04 7.35 -28.84
CA LYS A 185 -4.95 8.49 -28.98
C LYS A 185 -6.23 8.00 -29.67
N VAL A 186 -7.38 8.33 -29.06
CA VAL A 186 -8.68 8.10 -29.67
C VAL A 186 -8.73 9.04 -30.88
N ASP A 187 -8.62 8.49 -32.08
CA ASP A 187 -8.91 9.27 -33.29
C ASP A 187 -10.40 9.62 -33.28
N GLU A 188 -10.73 10.87 -33.63
CA GLU A 188 -12.09 11.43 -33.65
C GLU A 188 -13.04 10.73 -34.68
N ALA A 189 -12.72 9.53 -35.13
CA ALA A 189 -13.44 8.78 -36.15
C ALA A 189 -14.00 7.44 -35.59
N ALA A 190 -14.75 7.50 -34.51
CA ALA A 190 -15.60 6.36 -34.10
C ALA A 190 -16.92 6.84 -33.51
#